data_42d7753ad19140a4c3b5e20b8f5ab25a
#
_entry.id   42d7753ad19140a4c3b5e20b8f5ab25a
#
_cell.length_a   1.000
_cell.length_b   1.000
_cell.length_c   1.000
_cell.angle_alpha   90.00
_cell.angle_beta   90.00
_cell.angle_gamma   90.00
#
_symmetry.space_group_name_H-M   'P 1'
#
loop_
_entity.id
_entity.type
_entity.pdbx_description
1 polymer ?
#
loop_
_entity_poly.entity_id
_entity_poly.type
_entity_poly.pdbx_seq_one_letter_code
_entity_poly.pdbx_strand_id
1 'polypeptide(L)'
;MRVTSLSLSHFRNYERALIEPDAGVTVFTGPNAQGKTNILEALHLCCLGKSHRTSRDEELIQWGRDSARVTVKTAQRDGTHEVAVVLSRTQRKKKTVRIGLRQAERIGELLGHVCGVLFSPEDLQIVKDGPAERRRFMDMQLSQLRPAYFYALQRAVRTLNQRNALLKDIARNPSLLPTLDMWDEQLARVGAVICENRREAVGRLDELARAAHLSLTGGREELRLRYVSQVADAPDAYEALLARLSRARSEDLRRMTTTVGIHRDDIAITIDGKEARTFASQGQQRSAVLSLKLAQLELAGAESGEAPILMLDDVMSELDPSRRRQLIERIDRVQTFVTCTDLSDLAGARQGAVYRVENGVLTRT
;
A
#
# COMPACT_ATOMS: atom_id res chain seq x y z
N MET A 1 6.91 16.96 1.39
CA MET A 1 5.96 16.99 0.25
C MET A 1 4.60 17.47 0.73
N ARG A 2 3.91 18.28 -0.08
CA ARG A 2 2.57 18.79 0.23
C ARG A 2 1.70 18.78 -1.03
N VAL A 3 0.52 18.21 -0.98
CA VAL A 3 -0.50 18.34 -2.02
C VAL A 3 -1.03 19.78 -2.00
N THR A 4 -1.01 20.45 -3.13
CA THR A 4 -1.52 21.81 -3.29
C THR A 4 -2.87 21.83 -4.01
N SER A 5 -3.16 20.80 -4.81
CA SER A 5 -4.44 20.67 -5.51
C SER A 5 -4.71 19.20 -5.86
N LEU A 6 -5.96 18.80 -5.75
CA LEU A 6 -6.50 17.53 -6.24
C LEU A 6 -7.70 17.84 -7.15
N SER A 7 -7.64 17.42 -8.40
CA SER A 7 -8.72 17.58 -9.37
C SER A 7 -9.26 16.22 -9.82
N LEU A 8 -10.57 16.07 -9.77
CA LEU A 8 -11.30 14.89 -10.22
C LEU A 8 -12.16 15.24 -11.42
N SER A 9 -12.24 14.35 -12.40
CA SER A 9 -13.16 14.44 -13.53
C SER A 9 -13.72 13.05 -13.83
N HIS A 10 -15.04 12.91 -13.76
CA HIS A 10 -15.79 11.67 -13.97
C HIS A 10 -15.27 10.47 -13.14
N PHE A 11 -14.82 10.73 -11.92
CA PHE A 11 -14.25 9.73 -11.03
C PHE A 11 -15.28 9.30 -9.97
N ARG A 12 -15.63 8.02 -9.94
CA ARG A 12 -16.65 7.47 -9.04
C ARG A 12 -17.96 8.26 -9.15
N ASN A 13 -18.40 8.92 -8.08
CA ASN A 13 -19.60 9.74 -8.05
C ASN A 13 -19.33 11.24 -8.37
N TYR A 14 -18.07 11.62 -8.61
CA TYR A 14 -17.72 13.01 -8.92
C TYR A 14 -17.72 13.26 -10.43
N GLU A 15 -18.56 14.16 -10.91
CA GLU A 15 -18.49 14.65 -12.27
C GLU A 15 -17.28 15.58 -12.44
N ARG A 16 -17.15 16.56 -11.54
CA ARG A 16 -15.99 17.45 -11.41
C ARG A 16 -15.82 17.84 -9.96
N ALA A 17 -14.57 17.82 -9.47
CA ALA A 17 -14.23 18.34 -8.17
C ALA A 17 -12.84 18.96 -8.20
N LEU A 18 -12.67 20.07 -7.52
CA LEU A 18 -11.38 20.69 -7.26
C LEU A 18 -11.25 20.87 -5.74
N ILE A 19 -10.17 20.37 -5.19
CA ILE A 19 -9.84 20.43 -3.78
C ILE A 19 -8.50 21.14 -3.67
N GLU A 20 -8.47 22.23 -2.92
CA GLU A 20 -7.27 22.98 -2.57
C GLU A 20 -7.05 22.82 -1.06
N PRO A 21 -6.25 21.82 -0.66
CA PRO A 21 -6.06 21.49 0.75
C PRO A 21 -5.11 22.50 1.40
N ASP A 22 -5.28 22.69 2.69
CA ASP A 22 -4.32 23.43 3.50
C ASP A 22 -3.06 22.57 3.82
N ALA A 23 -2.06 23.18 4.42
CA ALA A 23 -0.80 22.52 4.75
C ALA A 23 -0.94 21.48 5.88
N GLY A 24 -1.95 21.61 6.72
CA GLY A 24 -2.25 20.73 7.86
C GLY A 24 -3.33 19.70 7.54
N VAL A 25 -4.35 19.67 8.38
CA VAL A 25 -5.46 18.70 8.29
C VAL A 25 -6.56 19.23 7.36
N THR A 26 -6.86 18.49 6.32
CA THR A 26 -8.04 18.74 5.45
C THR A 26 -9.10 17.70 5.76
N VAL A 27 -10.30 18.16 6.09
CA VAL A 27 -11.40 17.31 6.55
C VAL A 27 -12.49 17.21 5.48
N PHE A 28 -12.94 16.00 5.20
CA PHE A 28 -14.11 15.71 4.38
C PHE A 28 -15.22 15.15 5.28
N THR A 29 -16.24 15.95 5.54
CA THR A 29 -17.36 15.58 6.41
C THR A 29 -18.67 15.44 5.63
N GLY A 30 -19.61 14.71 6.16
CA GLY A 30 -20.93 14.48 5.59
C GLY A 30 -21.46 13.07 5.85
N PRO A 31 -22.70 12.78 5.46
CA PRO A 31 -23.31 11.46 5.67
C PRO A 31 -22.52 10.34 4.98
N ASN A 32 -22.80 9.08 5.35
CA ASN A 32 -22.21 7.93 4.71
C ASN A 32 -22.65 7.80 3.26
N ALA A 33 -21.84 7.15 2.42
CA ALA A 33 -22.07 6.92 1.00
C ALA A 33 -22.12 8.20 0.11
N GLN A 34 -21.72 9.36 0.61
CA GLN A 34 -21.70 10.62 -0.19
C GLN A 34 -20.45 10.76 -1.07
N GLY A 35 -19.43 9.93 -0.88
CA GLY A 35 -18.21 9.96 -1.69
C GLY A 35 -16.94 10.40 -0.96
N LYS A 36 -16.96 10.58 0.36
CA LYS A 36 -15.80 10.97 1.17
C LYS A 36 -14.58 10.06 0.91
N THR A 37 -14.75 8.75 1.05
CA THR A 37 -13.72 7.73 0.75
C THR A 37 -13.21 7.81 -0.68
N ASN A 38 -14.04 8.18 -1.66
CA ASN A 38 -13.64 8.27 -3.07
C ASN A 38 -12.58 9.36 -3.30
N ILE A 39 -12.54 10.40 -2.48
CA ILE A 39 -11.48 11.43 -2.52
C ILE A 39 -10.13 10.83 -2.09
N LEU A 40 -10.13 10.09 -0.98
CA LEU A 40 -8.92 9.41 -0.52
C LEU A 40 -8.47 8.31 -1.50
N GLU A 41 -9.44 7.61 -2.11
CA GLU A 41 -9.17 6.64 -3.17
C GLU A 41 -8.49 7.30 -4.39
N ALA A 42 -8.90 8.51 -4.76
CA ALA A 42 -8.28 9.27 -5.84
C ALA A 42 -6.83 9.68 -5.51
N LEU A 43 -6.57 10.16 -4.29
CA LEU A 43 -5.21 10.45 -3.83
C LEU A 43 -4.34 9.19 -3.83
N HIS A 44 -4.85 8.08 -3.27
CA HIS A 44 -4.16 6.80 -3.23
C HIS A 44 -3.86 6.26 -4.65
N LEU A 45 -4.77 6.47 -5.60
CA LEU A 45 -4.56 6.12 -7.01
C LEU A 45 -3.35 6.88 -7.59
N CYS A 46 -3.16 8.15 -7.23
CA CYS A 46 -2.00 8.93 -7.64
C CYS A 46 -0.70 8.55 -6.92
N CYS A 47 -0.77 7.92 -5.74
CA CYS A 47 0.41 7.40 -5.04
C CYS A 47 0.92 6.08 -5.63
N LEU A 48 0.02 5.16 -5.98
CA LEU A 48 0.35 3.77 -6.28
C LEU A 48 -0.13 3.28 -7.66
N GLY A 49 -0.85 4.11 -8.42
CA GLY A 49 -1.41 3.72 -9.71
C GLY A 49 -2.54 2.68 -9.62
N LYS A 50 -3.06 2.41 -8.41
CA LYS A 50 -4.14 1.44 -8.19
C LYS A 50 -5.05 1.88 -7.04
N SER A 51 -6.33 1.50 -7.12
CA SER A 51 -7.25 1.64 -6.00
C SER A 51 -6.89 0.68 -4.86
N HIS A 52 -7.20 1.07 -3.62
CA HIS A 52 -7.14 0.17 -2.45
C HIS A 52 -8.39 -0.71 -2.33
N ARG A 53 -9.52 -0.31 -2.96
CA ARG A 53 -10.83 -0.95 -2.82
C ARG A 53 -11.18 -1.92 -3.95
N THR A 54 -10.65 -1.67 -5.15
CA THR A 54 -10.95 -2.52 -6.33
C THR A 54 -9.72 -2.76 -7.19
N SER A 55 -9.67 -3.94 -7.79
CA SER A 55 -8.67 -4.27 -8.82
C SER A 55 -9.11 -3.89 -10.22
N ARG A 56 -10.39 -3.48 -10.41
CA ARG A 56 -10.98 -3.15 -11.70
C ARG A 56 -11.01 -1.64 -11.91
N ASP A 57 -10.08 -1.13 -12.70
CA ASP A 57 -9.98 0.31 -12.98
C ASP A 57 -11.28 0.90 -13.58
N GLU A 58 -12.05 0.09 -14.30
CA GLU A 58 -13.32 0.53 -14.91
C GLU A 58 -14.38 0.93 -13.88
N GLU A 59 -14.31 0.39 -12.65
CA GLU A 59 -15.22 0.75 -11.55
C GLU A 59 -14.93 2.15 -10.99
N LEU A 60 -13.75 2.71 -11.26
CA LEU A 60 -13.38 4.06 -10.87
C LEU A 60 -13.96 5.14 -11.79
N ILE A 61 -14.40 4.75 -12.99
CA ILE A 61 -15.00 5.65 -13.96
C ILE A 61 -16.49 5.84 -13.63
N GLN A 62 -16.92 7.09 -13.57
CA GLN A 62 -18.32 7.44 -13.31
C GLN A 62 -19.28 6.70 -14.27
N TRP A 63 -20.43 6.29 -13.76
CA TRP A 63 -21.46 5.63 -14.54
C TRP A 63 -21.87 6.51 -15.75
N GLY A 64 -22.00 5.88 -16.93
CA GLY A 64 -22.36 6.57 -18.17
C GLY A 64 -21.23 7.39 -18.79
N ARG A 65 -19.99 7.31 -18.27
CA ARG A 65 -18.82 7.98 -18.83
C ARG A 65 -17.79 6.98 -19.34
N ASP A 66 -17.03 7.37 -20.36
CA ASP A 66 -16.02 6.53 -21.01
C ASP A 66 -14.62 6.67 -20.38
N SER A 67 -14.40 7.73 -19.63
CA SER A 67 -13.10 8.00 -19.03
C SER A 67 -13.22 8.75 -17.72
N ALA A 68 -12.19 8.62 -16.89
CA ALA A 68 -12.00 9.41 -15.67
C ALA A 68 -10.57 9.98 -15.63
N ARG A 69 -10.40 11.10 -14.94
CA ARG A 69 -9.08 11.69 -14.70
C ARG A 69 -8.98 12.13 -13.24
N VAL A 70 -7.85 11.80 -12.63
CA VAL A 70 -7.42 12.30 -11.34
C VAL A 70 -6.10 13.02 -11.55
N THR A 71 -6.00 14.27 -11.09
CA THR A 71 -4.76 15.06 -11.16
C THR A 71 -4.41 15.57 -9.77
N VAL A 72 -3.18 15.33 -9.34
CA VAL A 72 -2.62 15.84 -8.07
C VAL A 72 -1.45 16.76 -8.39
N LYS A 73 -1.44 17.95 -7.77
CA LYS A 73 -0.27 18.83 -7.74
C LYS A 73 0.34 18.79 -6.35
N THR A 74 1.66 18.71 -6.30
CA THR A 74 2.42 18.70 -5.04
C THR A 74 3.50 19.76 -5.07
N ALA A 75 3.75 20.40 -3.92
CA ALA A 75 4.95 21.17 -3.66
C ALA A 75 5.94 20.28 -2.91
N GLN A 76 7.15 20.15 -3.46
CA GLN A 76 8.26 19.36 -2.92
C GLN A 76 9.50 20.25 -2.82
N ARG A 77 10.61 19.74 -2.25
CA ARG A 77 11.83 20.53 -2.08
C ARG A 77 12.45 21.00 -3.40
N ASP A 78 12.31 20.21 -4.45
CA ASP A 78 12.82 20.46 -5.80
C ASP A 78 11.84 21.20 -6.71
N GLY A 79 10.64 21.57 -6.21
CA GLY A 79 9.66 22.35 -6.94
C GLY A 79 8.24 21.82 -6.90
N THR A 80 7.45 22.22 -7.88
CA THR A 80 6.07 21.79 -8.04
C THR A 80 5.98 20.63 -9.04
N HIS A 81 5.34 19.56 -8.65
CA HIS A 81 5.10 18.38 -9.47
C HIS A 81 3.62 18.22 -9.75
N GLU A 82 3.30 17.74 -10.94
CA GLU A 82 1.95 17.35 -11.32
C GLU A 82 1.93 15.91 -11.80
N VAL A 83 1.00 15.14 -11.25
CA VAL A 83 0.74 13.77 -11.64
C VAL A 83 -0.73 13.63 -12.01
N ALA A 84 -1.00 13.05 -13.18
CA ALA A 84 -2.35 12.74 -13.62
C ALA A 84 -2.48 11.27 -14.00
N VAL A 85 -3.51 10.61 -13.46
CA VAL A 85 -3.93 9.26 -13.84
C VAL A 85 -5.20 9.38 -14.65
N VAL A 86 -5.19 8.84 -15.87
CA VAL A 86 -6.34 8.81 -16.78
C VAL A 86 -6.75 7.36 -16.98
N LEU A 87 -8.02 7.09 -16.74
CA LEU A 87 -8.66 5.80 -16.95
C LEU A 87 -9.60 5.87 -18.15
N SER A 88 -9.67 4.82 -18.95
CA SER A 88 -10.56 4.78 -20.13
C SER A 88 -11.13 3.39 -20.37
N ARG A 89 -12.41 3.33 -20.72
CA ARG A 89 -13.10 2.11 -21.17
C ARG A 89 -12.87 1.83 -22.64
N THR A 90 -12.66 2.86 -23.44
CA THR A 90 -12.65 2.78 -24.91
C THR A 90 -11.24 2.75 -25.50
N GLN A 91 -10.26 3.38 -24.85
CA GLN A 91 -8.90 3.41 -25.38
C GLN A 91 -8.17 2.08 -25.26
N ARG A 92 -7.21 1.82 -26.18
CA ARG A 92 -6.36 0.62 -26.16
C ARG A 92 -5.58 0.49 -24.85
N LYS A 93 -5.00 1.59 -24.35
CA LYS A 93 -4.40 1.66 -23.01
C LYS A 93 -5.48 2.09 -22.03
N LYS A 94 -5.96 1.15 -21.23
CA LYS A 94 -7.04 1.37 -20.24
C LYS A 94 -6.64 2.35 -19.13
N LYS A 95 -5.35 2.47 -18.85
CA LYS A 95 -4.78 3.39 -17.87
C LYS A 95 -3.53 4.05 -18.43
N THR A 96 -3.44 5.37 -18.31
CA THR A 96 -2.26 6.17 -18.66
C THR A 96 -1.90 7.11 -17.51
N VAL A 97 -0.61 7.40 -17.37
CA VAL A 97 -0.07 8.30 -16.35
C VAL A 97 0.64 9.45 -17.07
N ARG A 98 0.47 10.67 -16.56
CA ARG A 98 1.25 11.84 -16.96
C ARG A 98 1.98 12.40 -15.75
N ILE A 99 3.23 12.78 -15.96
CA ILE A 99 4.11 13.40 -14.98
C ILE A 99 4.55 14.73 -15.58
N GLY A 100 4.00 15.81 -15.06
CA GLY A 100 4.11 17.14 -15.69
C GLY A 100 3.51 17.11 -17.11
N LEU A 101 4.29 17.53 -18.09
CA LEU A 101 3.90 17.54 -19.51
C LEU A 101 4.12 16.20 -20.22
N ARG A 102 4.90 15.27 -19.61
CA ARG A 102 5.29 14.01 -20.24
C ARG A 102 4.28 12.88 -19.90
N GLN A 103 3.91 12.10 -20.90
CA GLN A 103 3.19 10.87 -20.69
C GLN A 103 4.21 9.76 -20.30
N ALA A 104 3.97 9.07 -19.19
CA ALA A 104 4.79 7.95 -18.75
C ALA A 104 4.62 6.75 -19.71
N GLU A 105 5.70 6.07 -19.99
CA GLU A 105 5.68 4.85 -20.79
C GLU A 105 5.13 3.67 -19.98
N ARG A 106 5.45 3.64 -18.69
CA ARG A 106 5.07 2.58 -17.74
C ARG A 106 4.42 3.17 -16.50
N ILE A 107 3.41 2.50 -15.97
CA ILE A 107 2.70 2.93 -14.75
C ILE A 107 3.65 3.05 -13.54
N GLY A 108 4.69 2.22 -13.48
CA GLY A 108 5.67 2.28 -12.39
C GLY A 108 6.48 3.58 -12.30
N GLU A 109 6.52 4.40 -13.36
CA GLU A 109 7.13 5.72 -13.30
C GLU A 109 6.39 6.71 -12.39
N LEU A 110 5.12 6.40 -12.06
CA LEU A 110 4.33 7.15 -11.09
C LEU A 110 4.94 7.11 -9.68
N LEU A 111 5.56 5.97 -9.33
CA LEU A 111 6.00 5.70 -7.97
C LEU A 111 7.09 6.67 -7.54
N GLY A 112 6.98 7.16 -6.30
CA GLY A 112 7.89 8.15 -5.73
C GLY A 112 7.49 9.61 -5.97
N HIS A 113 6.63 9.92 -6.97
CA HIS A 113 6.18 11.29 -7.21
C HIS A 113 5.17 11.81 -6.18
N VAL A 114 4.30 10.93 -5.69
CA VAL A 114 3.37 11.23 -4.60
C VAL A 114 3.49 10.12 -3.58
N CYS A 115 4.02 10.42 -2.41
CA CYS A 115 4.17 9.46 -1.34
C CYS A 115 3.07 9.65 -0.30
N GLY A 116 2.30 8.59 -0.02
CA GLY A 116 1.19 8.66 0.92
C GLY A 116 0.92 7.35 1.64
N VAL A 117 0.46 7.48 2.87
CA VAL A 117 0.02 6.35 3.69
C VAL A 117 -1.48 6.47 3.91
N LEU A 118 -2.21 5.46 3.48
CA LEU A 118 -3.64 5.33 3.74
C LEU A 118 -3.83 4.47 4.99
N PHE A 119 -4.69 4.93 5.87
CA PHE A 119 -5.22 4.16 6.97
C PHE A 119 -6.75 4.06 6.80
N SER A 120 -7.25 2.85 6.73
CA SER A 120 -8.66 2.52 6.50
C SER A 120 -9.11 1.36 7.41
N PRO A 121 -10.43 1.15 7.61
CA PRO A 121 -10.94 0.02 8.40
C PRO A 121 -10.47 -1.35 7.90
N GLU A 122 -10.24 -1.49 6.59
CA GLU A 122 -9.75 -2.72 5.98
C GLU A 122 -8.34 -3.09 6.41
N ASP A 123 -7.54 -2.15 6.89
CA ASP A 123 -6.17 -2.42 7.35
C ASP A 123 -6.12 -3.40 8.55
N LEU A 124 -7.24 -3.59 9.24
CA LEU A 124 -7.35 -4.60 10.29
C LEU A 124 -7.06 -6.03 9.76
N GLN A 125 -7.26 -6.25 8.47
CA GLN A 125 -6.96 -7.50 7.77
C GLN A 125 -5.45 -7.82 7.79
N ILE A 126 -4.56 -6.83 7.93
CA ILE A 126 -3.12 -7.05 8.07
C ILE A 126 -2.82 -7.98 9.25
N VAL A 127 -3.55 -7.81 10.36
CA VAL A 127 -3.38 -8.64 11.56
C VAL A 127 -4.31 -9.87 11.53
N LYS A 128 -5.57 -9.71 11.10
CA LYS A 128 -6.59 -10.78 11.15
C LYS A 128 -6.44 -11.83 10.06
N ASP A 129 -6.06 -11.41 8.85
CA ASP A 129 -6.05 -12.30 7.69
C ASP A 129 -4.70 -13.02 7.51
N GLY A 130 -4.62 -13.77 6.42
CA GLY A 130 -3.45 -14.59 6.11
C GLY A 130 -2.26 -13.78 5.55
N PRO A 131 -1.18 -14.50 5.21
CA PRO A 131 0.07 -13.90 4.70
C PRO A 131 -0.09 -13.01 3.46
N ALA A 132 -1.17 -13.20 2.68
CA ALA A 132 -1.41 -12.43 1.47
C ALA A 132 -1.57 -10.93 1.75
N GLU A 133 -2.34 -10.56 2.81
CA GLU A 133 -2.54 -9.16 3.18
C GLU A 133 -1.27 -8.53 3.75
N ARG A 134 -0.50 -9.27 4.55
CA ARG A 134 0.78 -8.79 5.06
C ARG A 134 1.81 -8.59 3.95
N ARG A 135 1.89 -9.50 2.97
CA ARG A 135 2.72 -9.27 1.77
C ARG A 135 2.26 -8.05 0.99
N ARG A 136 0.94 -7.90 0.78
CA ARG A 136 0.37 -6.75 0.08
C ARG A 136 0.74 -5.44 0.78
N PHE A 137 0.60 -5.37 2.10
CA PHE A 137 1.00 -4.21 2.91
C PHE A 137 2.47 -3.85 2.68
N MET A 138 3.38 -4.82 2.82
CA MET A 138 4.82 -4.63 2.63
C MET A 138 5.17 -4.26 1.19
N ASP A 139 4.60 -4.97 0.20
CA ASP A 139 4.89 -4.76 -1.21
C ASP A 139 4.40 -3.39 -1.69
N MET A 140 3.27 -2.89 -1.17
CA MET A 140 2.78 -1.54 -1.47
C MET A 140 3.73 -0.47 -0.94
N GLN A 141 4.18 -0.60 0.30
CA GLN A 141 5.14 0.29 0.92
C GLN A 141 6.44 0.34 0.13
N LEU A 142 7.06 -0.81 -0.06
CA LEU A 142 8.34 -0.92 -0.77
C LEU A 142 8.25 -0.47 -2.23
N SER A 143 7.16 -0.77 -2.93
CA SER A 143 6.96 -0.32 -4.30
C SER A 143 6.92 1.20 -4.40
N GLN A 144 6.29 1.87 -3.45
CA GLN A 144 6.19 3.33 -3.42
C GLN A 144 7.53 4.00 -3.15
N LEU A 145 8.34 3.43 -2.27
CA LEU A 145 9.61 3.99 -1.84
C LEU A 145 10.78 3.62 -2.76
N ARG A 146 10.72 2.43 -3.35
CA ARG A 146 11.81 1.83 -4.12
C ARG A 146 11.31 1.37 -5.50
N PRO A 147 11.31 2.22 -6.54
CA PRO A 147 10.84 1.84 -7.88
C PRO A 147 11.51 0.57 -8.44
N ALA A 148 12.79 0.34 -8.12
CA ALA A 148 13.50 -0.89 -8.51
C ALA A 148 12.85 -2.15 -7.91
N TYR A 149 12.37 -2.07 -6.66
CA TYR A 149 11.62 -3.16 -6.01
C TYR A 149 10.31 -3.47 -6.76
N PHE A 150 9.57 -2.43 -7.15
CA PHE A 150 8.34 -2.62 -7.92
C PHE A 150 8.58 -3.39 -9.23
N TYR A 151 9.63 -3.03 -9.98
CA TYR A 151 9.96 -3.74 -11.22
C TYR A 151 10.46 -5.18 -10.95
N ALA A 152 11.21 -5.40 -9.87
CA ALA A 152 11.60 -6.73 -9.44
C ALA A 152 10.38 -7.58 -9.10
N LEU A 153 9.41 -7.02 -8.35
CA LEU A 153 8.16 -7.68 -7.99
C LEU A 153 7.32 -8.05 -9.22
N GLN A 154 7.18 -7.13 -10.17
CA GLN A 154 6.49 -7.42 -11.44
C GLN A 154 7.18 -8.55 -12.23
N ARG A 155 8.52 -8.53 -12.29
CA ARG A 155 9.27 -9.60 -12.95
C ARG A 155 9.08 -10.93 -12.23
N ALA A 156 9.15 -10.96 -10.89
CA ALA A 156 8.95 -12.17 -10.11
C ALA A 156 7.57 -12.79 -10.32
N VAL A 157 6.50 -11.98 -10.31
CA VAL A 157 5.13 -12.45 -10.57
C VAL A 157 5.03 -13.04 -11.98
N ARG A 158 5.60 -12.38 -12.98
CA ARG A 158 5.60 -12.87 -14.37
C ARG A 158 6.37 -14.19 -14.49
N THR A 159 7.59 -14.26 -13.94
CA THR A 159 8.42 -15.48 -13.96
C THR A 159 7.74 -16.64 -13.24
N LEU A 160 7.11 -16.39 -12.09
CA LEU A 160 6.35 -17.37 -11.34
C LEU A 160 5.19 -17.94 -12.16
N ASN A 161 4.41 -17.07 -12.84
CA ASN A 161 3.30 -17.50 -13.67
C ASN A 161 3.76 -18.34 -14.87
N GLN A 162 4.87 -17.95 -15.52
CA GLN A 162 5.46 -18.69 -16.63
C GLN A 162 6.01 -20.04 -16.18
N ARG A 163 6.72 -20.08 -15.04
CA ARG A 163 7.17 -21.34 -14.45
C ARG A 163 6.01 -22.29 -14.12
N ASN A 164 4.92 -21.75 -13.53
CA ASN A 164 3.73 -22.56 -13.22
C ASN A 164 3.04 -23.07 -14.49
N ALA A 165 3.03 -22.30 -15.58
CA ALA A 165 2.53 -22.77 -16.87
C ALA A 165 3.41 -23.90 -17.42
N LEU A 166 4.74 -23.72 -17.39
CA LEU A 166 5.70 -24.75 -17.80
C LEU A 166 5.54 -26.05 -17.02
N LEU A 167 5.34 -25.99 -15.68
CA LEU A 167 5.12 -27.19 -14.86
C LEU A 167 3.89 -28.00 -15.34
N LYS A 168 2.83 -27.33 -15.78
CA LYS A 168 1.64 -27.97 -16.38
C LYS A 168 1.94 -28.57 -17.75
N ASP A 169 2.76 -27.90 -18.56
CA ASP A 169 3.13 -28.36 -19.89
C ASP A 169 4.09 -29.56 -19.82
N ILE A 170 5.03 -29.60 -18.85
CA ILE A 170 5.92 -30.73 -18.63
C ILE A 170 5.13 -32.01 -18.30
N ALA A 171 4.02 -31.88 -17.58
CA ALA A 171 3.16 -33.04 -17.29
C ALA A 171 2.60 -33.70 -18.58
N ARG A 172 2.49 -32.94 -19.68
CA ARG A 172 2.04 -33.41 -20.99
C ARG A 172 3.21 -33.73 -21.91
N ASN A 173 4.32 -33.03 -21.78
CA ASN A 173 5.53 -33.18 -22.60
C ASN A 173 6.79 -33.15 -21.72
N PRO A 174 7.26 -34.31 -21.22
CA PRO A 174 8.47 -34.39 -20.37
C PRO A 174 9.75 -33.88 -20.99
N SER A 175 9.83 -33.75 -22.32
CA SER A 175 11.03 -33.22 -22.99
C SER A 175 11.33 -31.76 -22.65
N LEU A 176 10.33 -31.03 -22.10
CA LEU A 176 10.47 -29.66 -21.65
C LEU A 176 11.18 -29.51 -20.28
N LEU A 177 11.39 -30.62 -19.56
CA LEU A 177 11.98 -30.61 -18.21
C LEU A 177 13.30 -29.82 -18.11
N PRO A 178 14.28 -29.93 -19.06
CA PRO A 178 15.51 -29.15 -18.96
C PRO A 178 15.32 -27.62 -19.01
N THR A 179 14.22 -27.14 -19.57
CA THR A 179 13.94 -25.70 -19.63
C THR A 179 13.59 -25.10 -18.27
N LEU A 180 13.28 -25.95 -17.28
CA LEU A 180 12.93 -25.51 -15.94
C LEU A 180 14.12 -24.84 -15.22
N ASP A 181 15.36 -25.22 -15.54
CA ASP A 181 16.57 -24.64 -14.96
C ASP A 181 16.64 -23.13 -15.17
N MET A 182 16.33 -22.69 -16.37
CA MET A 182 16.35 -21.26 -16.71
C MET A 182 15.30 -20.47 -15.89
N TRP A 183 14.11 -21.05 -15.67
CA TRP A 183 13.06 -20.39 -14.88
C TRP A 183 13.38 -20.39 -13.40
N ASP A 184 14.01 -21.45 -12.89
CA ASP A 184 14.51 -21.55 -11.51
C ASP A 184 15.54 -20.46 -11.24
N GLU A 185 16.53 -20.32 -12.13
CA GLU A 185 17.55 -19.28 -12.02
C GLU A 185 16.96 -17.87 -12.06
N GLN A 186 16.05 -17.59 -13.01
CA GLN A 186 15.41 -16.28 -13.10
C GLN A 186 14.58 -15.98 -11.85
N LEU A 187 13.82 -16.97 -11.34
CA LEU A 187 13.01 -16.80 -10.15
C LEU A 187 13.87 -16.58 -8.90
N ALA A 188 14.97 -17.33 -8.75
CA ALA A 188 15.91 -17.19 -7.66
C ALA A 188 16.56 -15.79 -7.67
N ARG A 189 17.02 -15.32 -8.84
CA ARG A 189 17.66 -14.02 -9.01
C ARG A 189 16.76 -12.85 -8.62
N VAL A 190 15.52 -12.82 -9.12
CA VAL A 190 14.58 -11.75 -8.77
C VAL A 190 14.04 -11.92 -7.34
N GLY A 191 13.90 -13.16 -6.87
CA GLY A 191 13.48 -13.49 -5.53
C GLY A 191 14.47 -13.01 -4.47
N ALA A 192 15.78 -13.15 -4.71
CA ALA A 192 16.81 -12.68 -3.80
C ALA A 192 16.72 -11.17 -3.55
N VAL A 193 16.59 -10.37 -4.61
CA VAL A 193 16.42 -8.92 -4.50
C VAL A 193 15.19 -8.56 -3.64
N ILE A 194 14.09 -9.28 -3.82
CA ILE A 194 12.87 -9.03 -3.07
C ILE A 194 13.03 -9.45 -1.60
N CYS A 195 13.62 -10.62 -1.33
CA CYS A 195 13.86 -11.10 0.05
C CYS A 195 14.75 -10.13 0.84
N GLU A 196 15.83 -9.61 0.24
CA GLU A 196 16.74 -8.65 0.86
C GLU A 196 16.01 -7.36 1.24
N ASN A 197 15.27 -6.77 0.27
CA ASN A 197 14.48 -5.56 0.52
C ASN A 197 13.43 -5.75 1.61
N ARG A 198 12.74 -6.90 1.62
CA ARG A 198 11.72 -7.21 2.62
C ARG A 198 12.33 -7.42 4.00
N ARG A 199 13.46 -8.13 4.09
CA ARG A 199 14.20 -8.35 5.35
C ARG A 199 14.61 -7.02 5.98
N GLU A 200 15.23 -6.15 5.20
CA GLU A 200 15.65 -4.82 5.64
C GLU A 200 14.44 -3.99 6.12
N ALA A 201 13.39 -3.90 5.28
CA ALA A 201 12.23 -3.08 5.58
C ALA A 201 11.46 -3.58 6.82
N VAL A 202 11.28 -4.90 6.98
CA VAL A 202 10.62 -5.47 8.17
C VAL A 202 11.44 -5.23 9.42
N GLY A 203 12.77 -5.30 9.36
CA GLY A 203 13.63 -4.94 10.50
C GLY A 203 13.44 -3.50 10.94
N ARG A 204 13.43 -2.56 10.01
CA ARG A 204 13.16 -1.13 10.32
C ARG A 204 11.72 -0.90 10.80
N LEU A 205 10.76 -1.57 10.19
CA LEU A 205 9.35 -1.49 10.63
C LEU A 205 9.16 -2.06 12.03
N ASP A 206 9.88 -3.12 12.42
CA ASP A 206 9.82 -3.69 13.78
C ASP A 206 10.20 -2.65 14.84
N GLU A 207 11.32 -1.96 14.64
CA GLU A 207 11.79 -0.93 15.57
C GLU A 207 10.77 0.23 15.69
N LEU A 208 10.31 0.75 14.56
CA LEU A 208 9.36 1.88 14.51
C LEU A 208 7.98 1.48 15.06
N ALA A 209 7.48 0.30 14.69
CA ALA A 209 6.18 -0.18 15.16
C ALA A 209 6.19 -0.50 16.65
N ARG A 210 7.29 -1.06 17.16
CA ARG A 210 7.50 -1.29 18.59
C ARG A 210 7.44 0.03 19.35
N ALA A 211 8.19 1.05 18.93
CA ALA A 211 8.19 2.36 19.57
C ALA A 211 6.80 3.02 19.54
N ALA A 212 6.12 2.97 18.42
CA ALA A 212 4.75 3.47 18.28
C ALA A 212 3.77 2.72 19.19
N HIS A 213 3.89 1.40 19.27
CA HIS A 213 2.99 0.56 20.07
C HIS A 213 3.18 0.78 21.57
N LEU A 214 4.41 0.86 22.04
CA LEU A 214 4.71 1.20 23.43
C LEU A 214 4.12 2.57 23.81
N SER A 215 4.23 3.56 22.92
CA SER A 215 3.61 4.87 23.14
C SER A 215 2.08 4.75 23.23
N LEU A 216 1.44 4.04 22.28
CA LEU A 216 -0.02 3.88 22.21
C LEU A 216 -0.61 3.11 23.41
N THR A 217 0.16 2.18 23.99
CA THR A 217 -0.31 1.31 25.07
C THR A 217 0.18 1.76 26.46
N GLY A 218 0.92 2.88 26.52
CA GLY A 218 1.52 3.36 27.77
C GLY A 218 2.56 2.38 28.33
N GLY A 219 3.33 1.73 27.45
CA GLY A 219 4.39 0.81 27.81
C GLY A 219 3.93 -0.58 28.27
N ARG A 220 2.64 -0.90 28.13
CA ARG A 220 2.05 -2.14 28.69
C ARG A 220 2.17 -3.36 27.77
N GLU A 221 2.34 -3.15 26.47
CA GLU A 221 2.34 -4.20 25.45
C GLU A 221 3.52 -4.01 24.50
N GLU A 222 4.22 -5.08 24.16
CA GLU A 222 5.33 -5.07 23.21
C GLU A 222 4.90 -5.71 21.89
N LEU A 223 4.83 -4.89 20.83
CA LEU A 223 4.62 -5.36 19.46
C LEU A 223 5.95 -5.71 18.82
N ARG A 224 6.04 -6.88 18.17
CA ARG A 224 7.22 -7.29 17.40
C ARG A 224 6.83 -7.80 16.02
N LEU A 225 7.67 -7.49 15.06
CA LEU A 225 7.57 -7.95 13.68
C LEU A 225 8.79 -8.80 13.33
N ARG A 226 8.58 -9.88 12.60
CA ARG A 226 9.67 -10.68 12.07
C ARG A 226 9.37 -11.12 10.64
N TYR A 227 10.33 -10.90 9.74
CA TYR A 227 10.23 -11.42 8.39
C TYR A 227 10.35 -12.94 8.40
N VAL A 228 9.42 -13.61 7.76
CA VAL A 228 9.34 -15.07 7.64
C VAL A 228 9.47 -15.43 6.17
N SER A 229 10.55 -16.08 5.82
CA SER A 229 10.83 -16.59 4.47
C SER A 229 11.56 -17.90 4.57
N GLN A 230 11.44 -18.71 3.53
CA GLN A 230 12.21 -19.95 3.42
C GLN A 230 13.72 -19.72 3.39
N VAL A 231 14.17 -18.48 3.14
CA VAL A 231 15.58 -18.09 3.03
C VAL A 231 15.89 -16.85 3.91
N ALA A 232 15.07 -16.59 4.94
CA ALA A 232 15.24 -15.41 5.79
C ALA A 232 16.63 -15.31 6.43
N ASP A 233 17.18 -16.44 6.87
CA ASP A 233 18.46 -16.50 7.60
C ASP A 233 19.64 -16.89 6.70
N ALA A 234 19.43 -17.04 5.38
CA ALA A 234 20.50 -17.40 4.46
C ALA A 234 21.42 -16.20 4.22
N PRO A 235 22.77 -16.41 4.22
CA PRO A 235 23.74 -15.36 3.91
C PRO A 235 23.65 -14.92 2.45
N ASP A 236 23.32 -15.84 1.55
CA ASP A 236 23.07 -15.59 0.14
C ASP A 236 21.68 -16.11 -0.22
N ALA A 237 20.74 -15.17 -0.43
CA ALA A 237 19.35 -15.49 -0.74
C ALA A 237 19.20 -16.11 -2.14
N TYR A 238 20.06 -15.76 -3.11
CA TYR A 238 20.02 -16.31 -4.47
C TYR A 238 20.37 -17.79 -4.47
N GLU A 239 21.54 -18.15 -3.92
CA GLU A 239 21.99 -19.53 -3.83
C GLU A 239 21.02 -20.41 -3.03
N ALA A 240 20.50 -19.86 -1.92
CA ALA A 240 19.54 -20.56 -1.10
C ALA A 240 18.20 -20.82 -1.80
N LEU A 241 17.68 -19.83 -2.55
CA LEU A 241 16.46 -19.98 -3.35
C LEU A 241 16.66 -20.98 -4.48
N LEU A 242 17.78 -20.90 -5.21
CA LEU A 242 18.09 -21.81 -6.30
C LEU A 242 18.18 -23.25 -5.83
N ALA A 243 18.91 -23.50 -4.73
CA ALA A 243 19.01 -24.82 -4.12
C ALA A 243 17.65 -25.36 -3.66
N ARG A 244 16.79 -24.51 -3.07
CA ARG A 244 15.45 -24.90 -2.65
C ARG A 244 14.52 -25.20 -3.81
N LEU A 245 14.55 -24.40 -4.89
CA LEU A 245 13.78 -24.63 -6.12
C LEU A 245 14.16 -25.97 -6.74
N SER A 246 15.46 -26.27 -6.82
CA SER A 246 15.95 -27.55 -7.33
C SER A 246 15.44 -28.74 -6.50
N ARG A 247 15.53 -28.65 -5.16
CA ARG A 247 15.04 -29.71 -4.27
C ARG A 247 13.51 -29.89 -4.34
N ALA A 248 12.77 -28.82 -4.59
CA ALA A 248 11.31 -28.84 -4.64
C ALA A 248 10.76 -29.34 -5.98
N ARG A 249 11.57 -29.56 -7.01
CA ARG A 249 11.13 -29.91 -8.38
C ARG A 249 10.15 -31.06 -8.44
N SER A 250 10.45 -32.16 -7.75
CA SER A 250 9.55 -33.33 -7.74
C SER A 250 8.16 -33.00 -7.19
N GLU A 251 8.10 -32.19 -6.14
CA GLU A 251 6.86 -31.75 -5.53
C GLU A 251 6.14 -30.71 -6.42
N ASP A 252 6.88 -29.77 -7.02
CA ASP A 252 6.36 -28.79 -7.93
C ASP A 252 5.74 -29.44 -9.18
N LEU A 253 6.39 -30.46 -9.74
CA LEU A 253 5.88 -31.24 -10.87
C LEU A 253 4.59 -31.99 -10.48
N ARG A 254 4.58 -32.62 -9.30
CA ARG A 254 3.41 -33.33 -8.78
C ARG A 254 2.21 -32.39 -8.57
N ARG A 255 2.46 -31.19 -8.03
CA ARG A 255 1.41 -30.18 -7.76
C ARG A 255 1.11 -29.26 -8.92
N MET A 256 1.91 -29.30 -9.99
CA MET A 256 1.84 -28.36 -11.13
C MET A 256 1.88 -26.88 -10.69
N THR A 257 2.60 -26.59 -9.62
CA THR A 257 2.73 -25.24 -9.05
C THR A 257 4.03 -25.10 -8.26
N THR A 258 4.58 -23.90 -8.24
CA THR A 258 5.78 -23.56 -7.50
C THR A 258 5.49 -23.50 -5.99
N THR A 259 6.23 -24.25 -5.20
CA THR A 259 6.06 -24.33 -3.74
C THR A 259 7.09 -23.52 -2.95
N VAL A 260 8.13 -23.02 -3.62
CA VAL A 260 9.23 -22.25 -3.04
C VAL A 260 9.28 -20.84 -3.63
N GLY A 261 9.56 -19.83 -2.81
CA GLY A 261 9.83 -18.46 -3.25
C GLY A 261 9.02 -17.40 -2.51
N ILE A 262 9.21 -16.16 -2.94
CA ILE A 262 8.71 -14.94 -2.30
C ILE A 262 7.18 -14.87 -2.11
N HIS A 263 6.42 -15.61 -2.88
CA HIS A 263 4.96 -15.72 -2.76
C HIS A 263 4.53 -16.56 -1.53
N ARG A 264 5.49 -17.18 -0.84
CA ARG A 264 5.31 -17.91 0.43
C ARG A 264 5.79 -17.15 1.65
N ASP A 265 6.42 -15.98 1.45
CA ASP A 265 6.87 -15.14 2.54
C ASP A 265 5.73 -14.61 3.41
N ASP A 266 6.06 -14.21 4.62
CA ASP A 266 5.13 -13.62 5.57
C ASP A 266 5.83 -12.61 6.49
N ILE A 267 5.04 -11.87 7.28
CA ILE A 267 5.46 -11.09 8.45
C ILE A 267 4.77 -11.70 9.67
N ALA A 268 5.54 -12.30 10.56
CA ALA A 268 5.03 -12.69 11.87
C ALA A 268 4.82 -11.44 12.73
N ILE A 269 3.62 -11.29 13.27
CA ILE A 269 3.22 -10.17 14.14
C ILE A 269 2.90 -10.76 15.52
N THR A 270 3.63 -10.35 16.55
CA THR A 270 3.42 -10.82 17.92
C THR A 270 3.20 -9.64 18.87
N ILE A 271 2.37 -9.87 19.90
CA ILE A 271 2.19 -8.96 21.04
C ILE A 271 2.54 -9.75 22.28
N ASP A 272 3.49 -9.26 23.08
CA ASP A 272 4.02 -9.95 24.26
C ASP A 272 4.43 -11.40 23.98
N GLY A 273 5.07 -11.61 22.81
CA GLY A 273 5.55 -12.93 22.36
C GLY A 273 4.46 -13.87 21.81
N LYS A 274 3.18 -13.48 21.83
CA LYS A 274 2.07 -14.30 21.32
C LYS A 274 1.63 -13.84 19.93
N GLU A 275 1.27 -14.77 19.04
CA GLU A 275 0.78 -14.44 17.71
C GLU A 275 -0.47 -13.55 17.76
N ALA A 276 -0.37 -12.34 17.19
CA ALA A 276 -1.41 -11.32 17.26
C ALA A 276 -2.72 -11.78 16.58
N ARG A 277 -2.63 -12.53 15.50
CA ARG A 277 -3.80 -13.02 14.76
C ARG A 277 -4.70 -13.89 15.64
N THR A 278 -4.10 -14.79 16.41
CA THR A 278 -4.80 -15.86 17.15
C THR A 278 -5.15 -15.42 18.57
N PHE A 279 -4.28 -14.66 19.24
CA PHE A 279 -4.37 -14.43 20.66
C PHE A 279 -4.68 -12.97 21.06
N ALA A 280 -4.52 -12.02 20.16
CA ALA A 280 -4.77 -10.62 20.50
C ALA A 280 -6.27 -10.28 20.54
N SER A 281 -6.69 -9.52 21.54
CA SER A 281 -8.01 -8.92 21.60
C SER A 281 -8.25 -7.96 20.44
N GLN A 282 -9.51 -7.63 20.12
CA GLN A 282 -9.82 -6.64 19.08
C GLN A 282 -9.15 -5.29 19.30
N GLY A 283 -9.09 -4.85 20.58
CA GLY A 283 -8.41 -3.60 20.93
C GLY A 283 -6.90 -3.65 20.67
N GLN A 284 -6.25 -4.78 21.01
CA GLN A 284 -4.83 -5.02 20.71
C GLN A 284 -4.57 -5.07 19.21
N GLN A 285 -5.41 -5.75 18.44
CA GLN A 285 -5.29 -5.79 16.98
C GLN A 285 -5.40 -4.40 16.35
N ARG A 286 -6.34 -3.56 16.80
CA ARG A 286 -6.47 -2.16 16.36
C ARG A 286 -5.23 -1.34 16.72
N SER A 287 -4.69 -1.50 17.94
CA SER A 287 -3.44 -0.83 18.35
C SER A 287 -2.26 -1.27 17.49
N ALA A 288 -2.15 -2.57 17.20
CA ALA A 288 -1.09 -3.11 16.35
C ALA A 288 -1.16 -2.53 14.94
N VAL A 289 -2.35 -2.49 14.32
CA VAL A 289 -2.54 -1.88 12.99
C VAL A 289 -2.19 -0.41 13.00
N LEU A 290 -2.64 0.36 14.00
CA LEU A 290 -2.29 1.78 14.13
C LEU A 290 -0.78 1.96 14.26
N SER A 291 -0.12 1.13 15.06
CA SER A 291 1.35 1.15 15.21
C SER A 291 2.08 0.85 13.91
N LEU A 292 1.60 -0.13 13.14
CA LEU A 292 2.14 -0.47 11.82
C LEU A 292 1.99 0.70 10.84
N LYS A 293 0.85 1.37 10.82
CA LYS A 293 0.60 2.51 9.92
C LYS A 293 1.43 3.74 10.29
N LEU A 294 1.61 4.00 11.59
CA LEU A 294 2.52 5.05 12.07
C LEU A 294 3.97 4.74 11.72
N ALA A 295 4.40 3.49 11.91
CA ALA A 295 5.73 3.04 11.49
C ALA A 295 5.94 3.17 9.97
N GLN A 296 4.91 2.84 9.18
CA GLN A 296 4.89 3.01 7.74
C GLN A 296 5.10 4.48 7.35
N LEU A 297 4.43 5.40 8.04
CA LEU A 297 4.54 6.84 7.80
C LEU A 297 5.97 7.34 8.12
N GLU A 298 6.54 6.93 9.26
CA GLU A 298 7.89 7.30 9.66
C GLU A 298 8.96 6.73 8.71
N LEU A 299 8.82 5.45 8.32
CA LEU A 299 9.72 4.82 7.35
C LEU A 299 9.68 5.53 6.00
N ALA A 300 8.48 5.88 5.53
CA ALA A 300 8.32 6.59 4.26
C ALA A 300 8.99 7.97 4.29
N GLY A 301 8.84 8.72 5.37
CA GLY A 301 9.51 10.00 5.56
C GLY A 301 11.04 9.88 5.60
N ALA A 302 11.55 8.87 6.29
CA ALA A 302 12.99 8.63 6.42
C ALA A 302 13.64 8.21 5.09
N GLU A 303 12.97 7.39 4.27
CA GLU A 303 13.51 6.93 2.98
C GLU A 303 13.36 7.95 1.86
N SER A 304 12.23 8.66 1.78
CA SER A 304 12.02 9.67 0.74
C SER A 304 12.69 11.01 1.02
N GLY A 305 13.09 11.25 2.27
CA GLY A 305 13.61 12.55 2.72
C GLY A 305 12.56 13.65 2.80
N GLU A 306 11.29 13.34 2.51
CA GLU A 306 10.15 14.25 2.59
C GLU A 306 9.00 13.63 3.37
N ALA A 307 8.26 14.45 4.12
CA ALA A 307 7.08 13.96 4.83
C ALA A 307 6.03 13.43 3.82
N PRO A 308 5.58 12.18 3.92
CA PRO A 308 4.49 11.67 3.12
C PRO A 308 3.16 12.30 3.53
N ILE A 309 2.14 12.24 2.68
CA ILE A 309 0.77 12.59 3.07
C ILE A 309 0.14 11.43 3.86
N LEU A 310 -0.69 11.77 4.84
CA LEU A 310 -1.49 10.81 5.59
C LEU A 310 -2.95 10.90 5.14
N MET A 311 -3.56 9.77 4.88
CA MET A 311 -4.97 9.64 4.52
C MET A 311 -5.66 8.76 5.57
N LEU A 312 -6.69 9.30 6.25
CA LEU A 312 -7.46 8.61 7.31
C LEU A 312 -8.90 8.45 6.84
N ASP A 313 -9.29 7.23 6.50
CA ASP A 313 -10.64 6.93 6.04
C ASP A 313 -11.51 6.38 7.18
N ASP A 314 -12.32 7.25 7.77
CA ASP A 314 -13.27 6.96 8.86
C ASP A 314 -12.67 6.27 10.10
N VAL A 315 -11.34 6.46 10.30
CA VAL A 315 -10.57 5.77 11.34
C VAL A 315 -10.84 6.35 12.72
N MET A 316 -11.11 7.66 12.79
CA MET A 316 -11.24 8.37 14.07
C MET A 316 -12.41 7.86 14.91
N SER A 317 -13.50 7.47 14.27
CA SER A 317 -14.69 6.90 14.92
C SER A 317 -14.44 5.52 15.55
N GLU A 318 -13.42 4.78 15.04
CA GLU A 318 -13.10 3.44 15.53
C GLU A 318 -12.12 3.43 16.72
N LEU A 319 -11.52 4.57 17.04
CA LEU A 319 -10.52 4.71 18.09
C LEU A 319 -11.15 5.19 19.41
N ASP A 320 -10.70 4.62 20.51
CA ASP A 320 -10.99 5.16 21.84
C ASP A 320 -10.34 6.54 22.04
N PRO A 321 -10.78 7.34 23.03
CA PRO A 321 -10.30 8.70 23.24
C PRO A 321 -8.79 8.81 23.44
N SER A 322 -8.13 7.82 24.05
CA SER A 322 -6.68 7.84 24.30
C SER A 322 -5.90 7.68 23.00
N ARG A 323 -6.24 6.66 22.19
CA ARG A 323 -5.59 6.41 20.89
C ARG A 323 -5.88 7.53 19.89
N ARG A 324 -7.11 8.08 19.91
CA ARG A 324 -7.49 9.23 19.09
C ARG A 324 -6.60 10.44 19.40
N ARG A 325 -6.37 10.78 20.66
CA ARG A 325 -5.50 11.90 21.08
C ARG A 325 -4.07 11.70 20.55
N GLN A 326 -3.51 10.52 20.72
CA GLN A 326 -2.15 10.22 20.26
C GLN A 326 -2.03 10.26 18.72
N LEU A 327 -3.06 9.84 17.99
CA LEU A 327 -3.08 9.99 16.54
C LEU A 327 -3.13 11.47 16.15
N ILE A 328 -3.94 12.29 16.83
CA ILE A 328 -4.04 13.74 16.60
C ILE A 328 -2.66 14.42 16.76
N GLU A 329 -1.88 14.10 17.78
CA GLU A 329 -0.53 14.64 17.98
C GLU A 329 0.43 14.31 16.82
N ARG A 330 0.18 13.21 16.10
CA ARG A 330 0.98 12.78 14.95
C ARG A 330 0.52 13.42 13.64
N ILE A 331 -0.79 13.58 13.44
CA ILE A 331 -1.35 14.18 12.22
C ILE A 331 -0.98 15.65 12.06
N ASP A 332 -0.74 16.37 13.14
CA ASP A 332 -0.31 17.78 13.11
C ASP A 332 1.10 17.98 12.50
N ARG A 333 1.87 16.91 12.33
CA ARG A 333 3.25 16.95 11.80
C ARG A 333 3.33 16.73 10.29
N VAL A 334 2.28 16.21 9.68
CA VAL A 334 2.23 15.89 8.25
C VAL A 334 0.92 16.38 7.64
N GLN A 335 0.93 16.66 6.34
CA GLN A 335 -0.34 16.97 5.67
C GLN A 335 -1.26 15.77 5.71
N THR A 336 -2.45 15.96 6.28
CA THR A 336 -3.39 14.88 6.54
C THR A 336 -4.74 15.15 5.89
N PHE A 337 -5.30 14.13 5.26
CA PHE A 337 -6.64 14.10 4.68
C PHE A 337 -7.51 13.14 5.48
N VAL A 338 -8.58 13.64 6.08
CA VAL A 338 -9.44 12.86 6.97
C VAL A 338 -10.86 12.84 6.44
N THR A 339 -11.47 11.66 6.41
CA THR A 339 -12.91 11.53 6.26
C THR A 339 -13.56 11.25 7.63
N CYS A 340 -14.66 11.90 7.93
CA CYS A 340 -15.44 11.64 9.13
C CYS A 340 -16.92 11.94 8.88
N THR A 341 -17.77 11.41 9.73
CA THR A 341 -19.21 11.75 9.74
C THR A 341 -19.47 12.94 10.65
N ASP A 342 -18.73 13.07 11.74
CA ASP A 342 -18.85 14.13 12.73
C ASP A 342 -17.51 14.80 13.00
N LEU A 343 -17.49 16.13 13.00
CA LEU A 343 -16.30 16.92 13.29
C LEU A 343 -15.82 16.78 14.75
N SER A 344 -16.70 16.36 15.66
CA SER A 344 -16.34 16.11 17.06
C SER A 344 -15.28 15.01 17.20
N ASP A 345 -15.18 14.10 16.23
CA ASP A 345 -14.15 13.07 16.19
C ASP A 345 -12.72 13.64 16.05
N LEU A 346 -12.60 14.87 15.58
CA LEU A 346 -11.35 15.61 15.38
C LEU A 346 -11.14 16.71 16.43
N ALA A 347 -11.86 16.67 17.54
CA ALA A 347 -11.67 17.62 18.63
C ALA A 347 -10.21 17.61 19.14
N GLY A 348 -9.56 18.77 19.06
CA GLY A 348 -8.14 18.95 19.43
C GLY A 348 -7.14 18.93 18.26
N ALA A 349 -7.53 18.50 17.05
CA ALA A 349 -6.71 18.67 15.86
C ALA A 349 -6.77 20.12 15.33
N ARG A 350 -5.63 20.62 14.81
CA ARG A 350 -5.61 21.87 14.06
C ARG A 350 -6.29 21.66 12.71
N GLN A 351 -7.58 21.92 12.67
CA GLN A 351 -8.35 21.83 11.44
C GLN A 351 -7.95 22.97 10.50
N GLY A 352 -7.58 22.61 9.26
CA GLY A 352 -7.39 23.54 8.16
C GLY A 352 -8.67 23.61 7.31
N ALA A 353 -8.59 23.23 6.02
CA ALA A 353 -9.74 23.24 5.14
C ALA A 353 -10.76 22.15 5.53
N VAL A 354 -12.02 22.54 5.65
CA VAL A 354 -13.15 21.63 5.86
C VAL A 354 -14.03 21.64 4.60
N TYR A 355 -14.33 20.45 4.09
CA TYR A 355 -15.20 20.26 2.94
C TYR A 355 -16.40 19.40 3.35
N ARG A 356 -17.60 19.92 3.13
CA ARG A 356 -18.82 19.14 3.22
C ARG A 356 -19.05 18.39 1.91
N VAL A 357 -19.33 17.11 2.01
CA VAL A 357 -19.52 16.21 0.86
C VAL A 357 -20.96 15.75 0.84
N GLU A 358 -21.71 16.11 -0.21
CA GLU A 358 -23.08 15.70 -0.43
C GLU A 358 -23.30 15.35 -1.91
N ASN A 359 -23.71 14.13 -2.20
CA ASN A 359 -24.01 13.61 -3.55
C ASN A 359 -22.90 13.89 -4.61
N GLY A 360 -21.63 13.77 -4.21
CA GLY A 360 -20.51 14.05 -5.10
C GLY A 360 -20.23 15.54 -5.33
N VAL A 361 -20.85 16.42 -4.55
CA VAL A 361 -20.59 17.85 -4.55
C VAL A 361 -19.78 18.22 -3.30
N LEU A 362 -18.76 19.05 -3.48
CA LEU A 362 -17.89 19.55 -2.42
C LEU A 362 -18.18 21.01 -2.16
N THR A 363 -18.45 21.36 -0.92
CA THR A 363 -18.60 22.73 -0.45
C THR A 363 -17.56 23.00 0.63
N ARG A 364 -16.68 23.95 0.41
CA ARG A 364 -15.73 24.40 1.43
C ARG A 364 -16.49 25.24 2.47
N THR A 365 -16.35 24.89 3.75
CA THR A 365 -17.01 25.56 4.88
C THR A 365 -16.03 26.41 5.67
#